data_3cbe28a434343bb1dc399eb5a9075ddf
#
_entry.id   3cbe28a434343bb1dc399eb5a9075ddf
#
_cell.length_a   1.000
_cell.length_b   1.000
_cell.length_c   1.000
_cell.angle_alpha   90.00
_cell.angle_beta   90.00
_cell.angle_gamma   90.00
#
_symmetry.space_group_name_H-M   'P 1'
#
loop_
_entity.id
_entity.type
_entity.pdbx_description
1 polymer ?
#
loop_
_entity_poly.entity_id
_entity_poly.type
_entity_poly.pdbx_seq_one_letter_code
_entity_poly.pdbx_strand_id
1 'polypeptide(L)'
;MRKIFNVSVALLLIAMITGYAVWTGQRPVGHYLSDLRIQLAVNDGQPGERGNLLGIQPELFPTDYQSLEHLHRKLAAYLQQARDQGLLNDKTIVVLPEHIGTWLFARGEKDELYQATTINEAMNWLSVSNPLQFLNALIRAKGSNRLDDAHLRMKARAMAKDYQTLFGGLAKEFAVTLVAGSIVLPEPSIDNGQLHIGPGPLYNSSLVFSSDGLPIGQPQRQLYPTFAERNYIQPATQAALNVVDTPAG
;
A
#
# COMPACT_ATOMS: atom_id res chain seq x y z
N MET A 1 -5.91 -7.76 55.03
CA MET A 1 -5.32 -8.58 53.92
C MET A 1 -6.04 -8.41 52.61
N ARG A 2 -7.37 -8.69 52.49
CA ARG A 2 -8.12 -8.61 51.22
C ARG A 2 -8.07 -7.22 50.52
N LYS A 3 -8.15 -6.09 51.28
CA LYS A 3 -8.05 -4.74 50.70
C LYS A 3 -6.66 -4.45 50.15
N ILE A 4 -5.60 -4.84 50.85
CA ILE A 4 -4.20 -4.66 50.41
C ILE A 4 -3.96 -5.49 49.14
N PHE A 5 -4.43 -6.74 49.09
CA PHE A 5 -4.34 -7.60 47.91
C PHE A 5 -5.04 -6.96 46.69
N ASN A 6 -6.29 -6.46 46.85
CA ASN A 6 -7.02 -5.81 45.76
C ASN A 6 -6.29 -4.55 45.25
N VAL A 7 -5.71 -3.74 46.14
CA VAL A 7 -4.93 -2.55 45.77
C VAL A 7 -3.67 -2.95 44.99
N SER A 8 -2.96 -4.00 45.46
CA SER A 8 -1.76 -4.50 44.77
C SER A 8 -2.09 -5.03 43.36
N VAL A 9 -3.18 -5.77 43.21
CA VAL A 9 -3.66 -6.26 41.90
C VAL A 9 -4.02 -5.10 40.99
N ALA A 10 -4.74 -4.09 41.50
CA ALA A 10 -5.10 -2.90 40.72
C ALA A 10 -3.86 -2.12 40.24
N LEU A 11 -2.87 -1.93 41.09
CA LEU A 11 -1.61 -1.27 40.74
C LEU A 11 -0.81 -2.04 39.69
N LEU A 12 -0.79 -3.37 39.79
CA LEU A 12 -0.14 -4.25 38.80
C LEU A 12 -0.84 -4.14 37.43
N LEU A 13 -2.16 -4.14 37.41
CA LEU A 13 -2.94 -3.96 36.17
C LEU A 13 -2.70 -2.60 35.54
N ILE A 14 -2.68 -1.53 36.34
CA ILE A 14 -2.36 -0.17 35.84
C ILE A 14 -0.96 -0.15 35.25
N ALA A 15 0.04 -0.71 35.94
CA ALA A 15 1.41 -0.76 35.45
C ALA A 15 1.53 -1.55 34.15
N MET A 16 0.84 -2.69 34.02
CA MET A 16 0.81 -3.49 32.78
C MET A 16 0.14 -2.72 31.62
N ILE A 17 -1.01 -2.08 31.85
CA ILE A 17 -1.71 -1.27 30.85
C ILE A 17 -0.84 -0.09 30.41
N THR A 18 -0.22 0.60 31.37
CA THR A 18 0.65 1.74 31.07
C THR A 18 1.89 1.27 30.29
N GLY A 19 2.54 0.19 30.72
CA GLY A 19 3.68 -0.38 30.02
C GLY A 19 3.31 -0.81 28.58
N TYR A 20 2.17 -1.44 28.39
CA TYR A 20 1.67 -1.80 27.08
C TYR A 20 1.36 -0.57 26.20
N ALA A 21 0.71 0.46 26.75
CA ALA A 21 0.42 1.70 26.03
C ALA A 21 1.72 2.43 25.59
N VAL A 22 2.73 2.48 26.48
CA VAL A 22 4.05 3.04 26.14
C VAL A 22 4.70 2.21 25.04
N TRP A 23 4.71 0.89 25.17
CA TRP A 23 5.29 0.00 24.16
C TRP A 23 4.62 0.14 22.80
N THR A 24 3.27 0.21 22.72
CA THR A 24 2.56 0.42 21.44
C THR A 24 2.86 1.77 20.80
N GLY A 25 3.21 2.78 21.58
CA GLY A 25 3.58 4.11 21.07
C GLY A 25 5.01 4.23 20.52
N GLN A 26 5.91 3.32 20.93
CA GLN A 26 7.29 3.34 20.46
C GLN A 26 7.39 2.80 19.01
N ARG A 27 7.97 3.61 18.12
CA ARG A 27 8.23 3.28 16.71
C ARG A 27 9.69 3.59 16.41
N PRO A 28 10.62 2.69 16.70
CA PRO A 28 12.03 2.92 16.43
C PRO A 28 12.27 3.10 14.93
N VAL A 29 13.15 4.02 14.58
CA VAL A 29 13.63 4.21 13.21
C VAL A 29 14.84 3.30 13.04
N GLY A 30 14.69 2.22 12.31
CA GLY A 30 15.76 1.28 11.97
C GLY A 30 16.74 1.86 10.95
N HIS A 31 17.92 1.24 10.84
CA HIS A 31 18.82 1.49 9.73
C HIS A 31 18.20 0.93 8.43
N TYR A 32 18.14 1.77 7.40
CA TYR A 32 17.61 1.40 6.10
C TYR A 32 18.74 1.24 5.09
N LEU A 33 18.86 0.03 4.56
CA LEU A 33 19.69 -0.29 3.41
C LEU A 33 18.79 -0.84 2.31
N SER A 34 18.79 -0.20 1.14
CA SER A 34 18.05 -0.67 -0.02
C SER A 34 18.99 -1.25 -1.05
N ASP A 35 18.64 -2.41 -1.61
CA ASP A 35 19.28 -2.91 -2.81
C ASP A 35 18.76 -2.14 -4.03
N LEU A 36 19.65 -1.41 -4.69
CA LEU A 36 19.37 -0.59 -5.88
C LEU A 36 19.99 -1.19 -7.16
N ARG A 37 20.27 -2.49 -7.17
CA ARG A 37 20.71 -3.16 -8.41
C ARG A 37 19.55 -3.23 -9.39
N ILE A 38 19.65 -2.46 -10.45
CA ILE A 38 18.61 -2.30 -11.46
C ILE A 38 19.16 -2.78 -12.80
N GLN A 39 18.41 -3.63 -13.48
CA GLN A 39 18.79 -4.18 -14.79
C GLN A 39 17.66 -3.96 -15.78
N LEU A 40 18.03 -3.54 -17.00
CA LEU A 40 17.11 -3.57 -18.13
C LEU A 40 17.02 -5.00 -18.66
N ALA A 41 15.92 -5.68 -18.35
CA ALA A 41 15.73 -7.08 -18.70
C ALA A 41 15.31 -7.27 -20.16
N VAL A 42 14.42 -6.40 -20.66
CA VAL A 42 13.88 -6.45 -22.03
C VAL A 42 13.76 -5.03 -22.57
N ASN A 43 14.19 -4.83 -23.82
CA ASN A 43 13.99 -3.58 -24.56
C ASN A 43 13.64 -3.93 -26.01
N ASP A 44 12.35 -4.07 -26.27
CA ASP A 44 11.83 -4.48 -27.56
C ASP A 44 11.06 -3.35 -28.26
N GLY A 45 10.98 -3.43 -29.58
CA GLY A 45 10.29 -2.50 -30.44
C GLY A 45 11.20 -1.42 -31.01
N GLN A 46 10.60 -0.54 -31.78
CA GLN A 46 11.28 0.62 -32.41
C GLN A 46 10.68 1.90 -31.85
N PRO A 47 11.51 2.91 -31.55
CA PRO A 47 11.01 4.22 -31.16
C PRO A 47 9.98 4.75 -32.17
N GLY A 48 8.86 5.27 -31.67
CA GLY A 48 7.79 5.80 -32.49
C GLY A 48 7.04 6.93 -31.79
N GLU A 49 6.05 7.49 -32.51
CA GLU A 49 5.29 8.65 -32.00
C GLU A 49 4.22 8.29 -30.95
N ARG A 50 3.94 6.98 -30.75
CA ARG A 50 2.89 6.51 -29.84
C ARG A 50 3.34 6.35 -28.39
N GLY A 51 4.62 6.63 -28.09
CA GLY A 51 5.19 6.43 -26.76
C GLY A 51 5.63 4.98 -26.50
N ASN A 52 5.82 4.65 -25.24
CA ASN A 52 6.29 3.32 -24.81
C ASN A 52 5.66 2.90 -23.49
N LEU A 53 5.70 1.60 -23.24
CA LEU A 53 5.35 1.00 -21.96
C LEU A 53 6.63 0.64 -21.21
N LEU A 54 6.73 1.09 -19.96
CA LEU A 54 7.85 0.78 -19.07
C LEU A 54 7.34 -0.03 -17.87
N GLY A 55 7.51 -1.35 -17.90
CA GLY A 55 7.24 -2.21 -16.76
C GLY A 55 8.39 -2.17 -15.76
N ILE A 56 8.11 -1.85 -14.50
CA ILE A 56 9.08 -1.88 -13.40
C ILE A 56 8.70 -3.01 -12.44
N GLN A 57 9.61 -3.97 -12.26
CA GLN A 57 9.50 -5.06 -11.29
C GLN A 57 10.53 -4.83 -10.17
N PRO A 58 10.18 -4.04 -9.14
CA PRO A 58 11.11 -3.75 -8.05
C PRO A 58 11.25 -4.96 -7.11
N GLU A 59 12.45 -5.24 -6.66
CA GLU A 59 12.67 -6.14 -5.53
C GLU A 59 12.43 -5.36 -4.23
N LEU A 60 11.28 -5.61 -3.58
CA LEU A 60 10.84 -4.89 -2.39
C LEU A 60 10.95 -5.78 -1.15
N PHE A 61 11.52 -5.22 -0.09
CA PHE A 61 11.62 -5.82 1.23
C PHE A 61 10.65 -5.12 2.21
N PRO A 62 10.24 -5.77 3.31
CA PRO A 62 9.39 -5.14 4.31
C PRO A 62 9.90 -3.79 4.82
N THR A 63 11.22 -3.62 4.94
CA THR A 63 11.87 -2.38 5.37
C THR A 63 11.76 -1.23 4.37
N ASP A 64 11.53 -1.51 3.08
CA ASP A 64 11.26 -0.48 2.07
C ASP A 64 9.93 0.25 2.38
N TYR A 65 9.00 -0.43 3.05
CA TYR A 65 7.70 0.12 3.47
C TYR A 65 7.72 0.80 4.84
N GLN A 66 8.85 0.85 5.53
CA GLN A 66 8.95 1.46 6.86
C GLN A 66 8.58 2.94 6.84
N SER A 67 8.89 3.65 5.76
CA SER A 67 8.46 5.03 5.53
C SER A 67 8.13 5.29 4.06
N LEU A 68 7.33 6.33 3.78
CA LEU A 68 7.10 6.74 2.38
C LEU A 68 8.38 7.21 1.70
N GLU A 69 9.30 7.79 2.44
CA GLU A 69 10.59 8.23 1.91
C GLU A 69 11.46 7.04 1.45
N HIS A 70 11.49 5.94 2.21
CA HIS A 70 12.21 4.73 1.79
C HIS A 70 11.65 4.17 0.49
N LEU A 71 10.32 3.98 0.43
CA LEU A 71 9.68 3.43 -0.75
C LEU A 71 9.78 4.38 -1.95
N HIS A 72 9.62 5.69 -1.72
CA HIS A 72 9.83 6.70 -2.76
C HIS A 72 11.27 6.63 -3.32
N ARG A 73 12.28 6.64 -2.45
CA ARG A 73 13.70 6.55 -2.84
C ARG A 73 13.97 5.30 -3.67
N LYS A 74 13.40 4.16 -3.26
CA LYS A 74 13.52 2.90 -3.98
C LYS A 74 12.94 2.99 -5.38
N LEU A 75 11.67 3.42 -5.51
CA LEU A 75 10.97 3.48 -6.79
C LEU A 75 11.53 4.61 -7.69
N ALA A 76 11.89 5.75 -7.10
CA ALA A 76 12.52 6.84 -7.82
C ALA A 76 13.87 6.43 -8.44
N ALA A 77 14.64 5.54 -7.79
CA ALA A 77 15.88 5.04 -8.37
C ALA A 77 15.66 4.26 -9.66
N TYR A 78 14.61 3.42 -9.75
CA TYR A 78 14.23 2.74 -10.99
C TYR A 78 13.85 3.73 -12.10
N LEU A 79 13.02 4.71 -11.77
CA LEU A 79 12.58 5.74 -12.72
C LEU A 79 13.74 6.65 -13.17
N GLN A 80 14.63 7.01 -12.25
CA GLN A 80 15.82 7.80 -12.58
C GLN A 80 16.75 7.03 -13.53
N GLN A 81 16.99 5.75 -13.29
CA GLN A 81 17.79 4.93 -14.21
C GLN A 81 17.11 4.82 -15.58
N ALA A 82 15.79 4.66 -15.65
CA ALA A 82 15.06 4.67 -16.92
C ALA A 82 15.20 6.01 -17.65
N ARG A 83 15.14 7.12 -16.91
CA ARG A 83 15.38 8.47 -17.45
C ARG A 83 16.79 8.62 -18.01
N ASP A 84 17.81 8.17 -17.27
CA ASP A 84 19.22 8.25 -17.66
C ASP A 84 19.53 7.41 -18.90
N GLN A 85 18.75 6.34 -19.12
CA GLN A 85 18.80 5.50 -20.31
C GLN A 85 17.96 6.04 -21.49
N GLY A 86 17.30 7.19 -21.32
CA GLY A 86 16.46 7.78 -22.36
C GLY A 86 15.15 7.04 -22.64
N LEU A 87 14.67 6.23 -21.68
CA LEU A 87 13.45 5.43 -21.82
C LEU A 87 12.18 6.21 -21.44
N LEU A 88 12.31 7.41 -20.82
CA LEU A 88 11.16 8.24 -20.44
C LEU A 88 10.93 9.38 -21.44
N ASN A 89 9.68 9.56 -21.82
CA ASN A 89 9.17 10.70 -22.57
C ASN A 89 7.75 11.05 -22.10
N ASP A 90 7.17 12.10 -22.65
CA ASP A 90 5.83 12.60 -22.31
C ASP A 90 4.68 11.62 -22.57
N LYS A 91 4.91 10.60 -23.43
CA LYS A 91 3.96 9.53 -23.75
C LYS A 91 4.32 8.19 -23.07
N THR A 92 5.29 8.17 -22.17
CA THR A 92 5.64 6.95 -21.44
C THR A 92 4.54 6.58 -20.45
N ILE A 93 4.08 5.34 -20.50
CA ILE A 93 3.23 4.74 -19.49
C ILE A 93 4.07 3.80 -18.64
N VAL A 94 4.29 4.15 -17.39
CA VAL A 94 4.97 3.31 -16.40
C VAL A 94 3.96 2.40 -15.73
N VAL A 95 4.31 1.11 -15.57
CA VAL A 95 3.45 0.12 -14.93
C VAL A 95 4.20 -0.53 -13.76
N LEU A 96 3.59 -0.48 -12.58
CA LEU A 96 4.07 -1.10 -11.35
C LEU A 96 3.29 -2.40 -11.04
N PRO A 97 3.85 -3.31 -10.21
CA PRO A 97 3.26 -4.62 -9.97
C PRO A 97 2.02 -4.58 -9.07
N GLU A 98 1.26 -5.67 -9.12
CA GLU A 98 0.12 -5.92 -8.25
C GLU A 98 0.54 -5.90 -6.77
N HIS A 99 -0.37 -5.48 -5.89
CA HIS A 99 -0.21 -5.40 -4.43
C HIS A 99 0.88 -4.47 -3.91
N ILE A 100 1.61 -3.75 -4.76
CA ILE A 100 2.65 -2.82 -4.29
C ILE A 100 2.10 -1.78 -3.30
N GLY A 101 0.87 -1.31 -3.50
CA GLY A 101 0.21 -0.38 -2.59
C GLY A 101 -0.36 -1.05 -1.34
N THR A 102 -0.66 -2.35 -1.40
CA THR A 102 -1.26 -3.08 -0.26
C THR A 102 -0.30 -3.14 0.93
N TRP A 103 0.99 -3.28 0.69
CA TRP A 103 2.02 -3.33 1.74
C TRP A 103 2.22 -2.00 2.48
N LEU A 104 1.60 -0.90 2.05
CA LEU A 104 1.60 0.38 2.78
C LEU A 104 0.99 0.27 4.19
N PHE A 105 0.27 -0.81 4.51
CA PHE A 105 -0.16 -1.09 5.88
C PHE A 105 1.01 -1.17 6.86
N ALA A 106 2.19 -1.57 6.38
CA ALA A 106 3.39 -1.73 7.20
C ALA A 106 4.06 -0.39 7.58
N ARG A 107 3.65 0.73 6.96
CA ARG A 107 4.27 2.02 7.21
C ARG A 107 4.20 2.45 8.67
N GLY A 108 5.37 2.78 9.24
CA GLY A 108 5.50 3.28 10.61
C GLY A 108 5.13 2.25 11.67
N GLU A 109 5.27 0.98 11.35
CA GLU A 109 5.02 -0.09 12.30
C GLU A 109 6.29 -0.45 13.11
N LYS A 110 6.17 -1.43 13.99
CA LYS A 110 7.26 -1.90 14.84
C LYS A 110 8.25 -2.77 14.07
N ASP A 111 9.49 -2.84 14.54
CA ASP A 111 10.55 -3.62 13.91
C ASP A 111 10.20 -5.10 13.80
N GLU A 112 9.46 -5.64 14.77
CA GLU A 112 9.01 -7.03 14.77
C GLU A 112 8.15 -7.37 13.54
N LEU A 113 7.38 -6.40 13.01
CA LEU A 113 6.62 -6.59 11.77
C LEU A 113 7.56 -6.79 10.57
N TYR A 114 8.63 -5.99 10.47
CA TYR A 114 9.57 -6.07 9.34
C TYR A 114 10.49 -7.27 9.41
N GLN A 115 10.68 -7.84 10.60
CA GLN A 115 11.47 -9.05 10.84
C GLN A 115 10.63 -10.33 10.76
N ALA A 116 9.31 -10.22 10.63
CA ALA A 116 8.42 -11.36 10.54
C ALA A 116 8.79 -12.27 9.35
N THR A 117 8.80 -13.58 9.59
CA THR A 117 9.16 -14.58 8.59
C THR A 117 7.98 -15.03 7.74
N THR A 118 6.77 -14.74 8.20
CA THR A 118 5.51 -15.06 7.51
C THR A 118 4.54 -13.89 7.54
N ILE A 119 3.63 -13.85 6.56
CA ILE A 119 2.56 -12.84 6.51
C ILE A 119 1.67 -12.91 7.77
N ASN A 120 1.35 -14.11 8.24
CA ASN A 120 0.54 -14.28 9.44
C ASN A 120 1.22 -13.69 10.69
N GLU A 121 2.52 -13.89 10.82
CA GLU A 121 3.30 -13.30 11.90
C GLU A 121 3.28 -11.76 11.82
N ALA A 122 3.51 -11.20 10.63
CA ALA A 122 3.44 -9.76 10.40
C ALA A 122 2.05 -9.18 10.76
N MET A 123 0.97 -9.86 10.37
CA MET A 123 -0.40 -9.45 10.69
C MET A 123 -0.71 -9.55 12.19
N ASN A 124 -0.16 -10.54 12.90
CA ASN A 124 -0.26 -10.63 14.35
C ASN A 124 0.43 -9.44 15.03
N TRP A 125 1.65 -9.11 14.62
CA TRP A 125 2.36 -7.94 15.13
C TRP A 125 1.62 -6.64 14.85
N LEU A 126 1.03 -6.51 13.63
CA LEU A 126 0.20 -5.36 13.27
C LEU A 126 -0.98 -5.20 14.23
N SER A 127 -1.70 -6.28 14.53
CA SER A 127 -2.86 -6.27 15.43
C SER A 127 -2.50 -5.92 16.86
N VAL A 128 -1.45 -6.58 17.38
CA VAL A 128 -0.98 -6.38 18.76
C VAL A 128 -0.42 -4.97 18.96
N SER A 129 0.23 -4.40 17.94
CA SER A 129 0.77 -3.03 17.99
C SER A 129 -0.31 -1.95 17.87
N ASN A 130 -1.50 -2.29 17.32
CA ASN A 130 -2.57 -1.34 17.03
C ASN A 130 -3.95 -1.85 17.51
N PRO A 131 -4.13 -2.23 18.80
CA PRO A 131 -5.27 -3.00 19.26
C PRO A 131 -6.62 -2.30 19.07
N LEU A 132 -6.69 -0.99 19.29
CA LEU A 132 -7.94 -0.22 19.14
C LEU A 132 -8.35 -0.09 17.67
N GLN A 133 -7.37 0.11 16.77
CA GLN A 133 -7.63 0.17 15.33
C GLN A 133 -8.10 -1.18 14.81
N PHE A 134 -7.45 -2.27 15.25
CA PHE A 134 -7.81 -3.63 14.89
C PHE A 134 -9.21 -4.01 15.37
N LEU A 135 -9.55 -3.75 16.63
CA LEU A 135 -10.88 -4.00 17.17
C LEU A 135 -11.97 -3.23 16.41
N ASN A 136 -11.75 -1.96 16.11
CA ASN A 136 -12.67 -1.15 15.32
C ASN A 136 -12.84 -1.69 13.88
N ALA A 137 -11.75 -2.13 13.27
CA ALA A 137 -11.77 -2.75 11.95
C ALA A 137 -12.52 -4.09 11.97
N LEU A 138 -12.30 -4.92 13.00
CA LEU A 138 -12.97 -6.21 13.16
C LEU A 138 -14.49 -6.08 13.29
N ILE A 139 -14.97 -5.04 13.98
CA ILE A 139 -16.41 -4.74 14.06
C ILE A 139 -16.99 -4.40 12.69
N ARG A 140 -16.21 -3.76 11.82
CA ARG A 140 -16.60 -3.31 10.47
C ARG A 140 -16.30 -4.32 9.37
N ALA A 141 -15.61 -5.39 9.67
CA ALA A 141 -15.20 -6.42 8.71
C ALA A 141 -16.42 -7.10 8.06
N LYS A 142 -16.38 -7.28 6.74
CA LYS A 142 -17.49 -7.79 5.91
C LYS A 142 -17.16 -9.07 5.14
N GLY A 143 -15.88 -9.39 4.96
CA GLY A 143 -15.46 -10.61 4.28
C GLY A 143 -15.83 -11.88 5.02
N SER A 144 -15.80 -13.03 4.35
CA SER A 144 -15.98 -14.35 4.98
C SER A 144 -14.87 -14.63 5.98
N ASN A 145 -13.63 -14.22 5.70
CA ASN A 145 -12.54 -14.17 6.67
C ASN A 145 -12.47 -12.75 7.29
N ARG A 146 -13.11 -12.59 8.43
CA ARG A 146 -13.18 -11.29 9.11
C ARG A 146 -11.84 -10.82 9.67
N LEU A 147 -10.90 -11.72 9.95
CA LEU A 147 -9.58 -11.35 10.45
C LEU A 147 -8.75 -10.71 9.34
N ASP A 148 -8.70 -11.32 8.15
CA ASP A 148 -7.97 -10.77 7.00
C ASP A 148 -8.58 -9.44 6.53
N ASP A 149 -9.93 -9.33 6.49
CA ASP A 149 -10.61 -8.07 6.22
C ASP A 149 -10.22 -7.00 7.24
N ALA A 150 -10.22 -7.32 8.54
CA ALA A 150 -9.89 -6.38 9.60
C ALA A 150 -8.44 -5.87 9.50
N HIS A 151 -7.49 -6.74 9.20
CA HIS A 151 -6.07 -6.39 9.04
C HIS A 151 -5.87 -5.33 7.94
N LEU A 152 -6.48 -5.54 6.77
CA LEU A 152 -6.38 -4.59 5.65
C LEU A 152 -7.19 -3.32 5.90
N ARG A 153 -8.37 -3.45 6.52
CA ARG A 153 -9.27 -2.33 6.80
C ARG A 153 -8.74 -1.36 7.85
N MET A 154 -8.00 -1.86 8.86
CA MET A 154 -7.57 -1.02 9.99
C MET A 154 -6.67 0.14 9.59
N LYS A 155 -5.87 -0.01 8.54
CA LYS A 155 -4.95 1.02 8.03
C LYS A 155 -5.45 1.71 6.75
N ALA A 156 -6.61 1.34 6.21
CA ALA A 156 -7.07 1.71 4.88
C ALA A 156 -7.03 3.22 4.60
N ARG A 157 -7.37 4.08 5.57
CA ARG A 157 -7.31 5.55 5.39
C ARG A 157 -5.89 6.06 5.20
N ALA A 158 -4.96 5.56 6.01
CA ALA A 158 -3.55 5.92 5.89
C ALA A 158 -2.99 5.39 4.57
N MET A 159 -3.28 4.14 4.23
CA MET A 159 -2.86 3.51 2.98
C MET A 159 -3.37 4.28 1.76
N ALA A 160 -4.63 4.69 1.70
CA ALA A 160 -5.20 5.45 0.59
C ALA A 160 -4.48 6.79 0.40
N LYS A 161 -4.27 7.53 1.50
CA LYS A 161 -3.52 8.80 1.48
C LYS A 161 -2.09 8.61 1.02
N ASP A 162 -1.41 7.61 1.57
CA ASP A 162 -0.01 7.31 1.27
C ASP A 162 0.18 6.86 -0.17
N TYR A 163 -0.75 6.03 -0.67
CA TYR A 163 -0.76 5.56 -2.05
C TYR A 163 -0.87 6.73 -3.04
N GLN A 164 -1.83 7.62 -2.84
CA GLN A 164 -1.98 8.80 -3.70
C GLN A 164 -0.78 9.74 -3.59
N THR A 165 -0.27 9.98 -2.39
CA THR A 165 0.89 10.85 -2.17
C THR A 165 2.14 10.31 -2.85
N LEU A 166 2.41 9.01 -2.70
CA LEU A 166 3.60 8.37 -3.25
C LEU A 166 3.55 8.28 -4.77
N PHE A 167 2.51 7.64 -5.30
CA PHE A 167 2.46 7.34 -6.73
C PHE A 167 2.10 8.56 -7.57
N GLY A 168 1.22 9.44 -7.08
CA GLY A 168 0.99 10.73 -7.70
C GLY A 168 2.25 11.61 -7.66
N GLY A 169 2.99 11.58 -6.56
CA GLY A 169 4.29 12.27 -6.44
C GLY A 169 5.30 11.78 -7.47
N LEU A 170 5.47 10.46 -7.62
CA LEU A 170 6.38 9.86 -8.61
C LEU A 170 5.96 10.19 -10.05
N ALA A 171 4.66 10.08 -10.37
CA ALA A 171 4.16 10.44 -11.70
C ALA A 171 4.51 11.88 -12.08
N LYS A 172 4.32 12.80 -11.14
CA LYS A 172 4.65 14.24 -11.31
C LYS A 172 6.16 14.48 -11.40
N GLU A 173 6.95 13.88 -10.52
CA GLU A 173 8.41 14.05 -10.48
C GLU A 173 9.07 13.60 -11.77
N PHE A 174 8.59 12.51 -12.34
CA PHE A 174 9.15 11.93 -13.57
C PHE A 174 8.41 12.35 -14.84
N ALA A 175 7.33 13.13 -14.71
CA ALA A 175 6.50 13.65 -15.82
C ALA A 175 5.98 12.51 -16.72
N VAL A 176 5.49 11.41 -16.14
CA VAL A 176 5.00 10.23 -16.84
C VAL A 176 3.56 9.90 -16.44
N THR A 177 2.86 9.14 -17.29
CA THR A 177 1.64 8.45 -16.88
C THR A 177 2.04 7.22 -16.07
N LEU A 178 1.50 7.06 -14.86
CA LEU A 178 1.84 5.97 -13.96
C LEU A 178 0.63 5.10 -13.62
N VAL A 179 0.64 3.85 -14.07
CA VAL A 179 -0.24 2.79 -13.57
C VAL A 179 0.38 2.27 -12.27
N ALA A 180 -0.15 2.69 -11.15
CA ALA A 180 0.51 2.62 -9.85
C ALA A 180 0.50 1.22 -9.19
N GLY A 181 0.24 0.17 -9.96
CA GLY A 181 0.03 -1.17 -9.41
C GLY A 181 -1.27 -1.24 -8.61
N SER A 182 -1.39 -2.19 -7.70
CA SER A 182 -2.64 -2.31 -6.97
C SER A 182 -2.54 -2.14 -5.46
N ILE A 183 -3.69 -1.84 -4.86
CA ILE A 183 -3.89 -1.66 -3.42
C ILE A 183 -5.24 -2.25 -3.01
N VAL A 184 -5.30 -2.93 -1.86
CA VAL A 184 -6.55 -3.43 -1.29
C VAL A 184 -7.15 -2.39 -0.36
N LEU A 185 -8.32 -1.86 -0.74
CA LEU A 185 -9.03 -0.82 0.00
C LEU A 185 -10.53 -1.10 0.08
N PRO A 186 -11.23 -0.64 1.14
CA PRO A 186 -12.67 -0.73 1.22
C PRO A 186 -13.32 0.31 0.29
N GLU A 187 -14.08 -0.20 -0.69
CA GLU A 187 -14.90 0.62 -1.61
C GLU A 187 -14.18 1.90 -2.10
N PRO A 188 -13.01 1.76 -2.78
CA PRO A 188 -12.25 2.92 -3.22
C PRO A 188 -12.97 3.66 -4.35
N SER A 189 -12.88 5.00 -4.31
CA SER A 189 -13.44 5.90 -5.33
C SER A 189 -12.60 7.17 -5.44
N ILE A 190 -12.64 7.82 -6.61
CA ILE A 190 -12.06 9.16 -6.80
C ILE A 190 -13.19 10.19 -6.78
N ASP A 191 -13.05 11.17 -5.93
CA ASP A 191 -13.90 12.36 -5.88
C ASP A 191 -13.04 13.61 -5.78
N ASN A 192 -13.26 14.58 -6.66
CA ASN A 192 -12.47 15.82 -6.75
C ASN A 192 -10.95 15.60 -6.78
N GLY A 193 -10.50 14.57 -7.53
CA GLY A 193 -9.08 14.23 -7.64
C GLY A 193 -8.47 13.60 -6.39
N GLN A 194 -9.28 13.20 -5.41
CA GLN A 194 -8.82 12.56 -4.18
C GLN A 194 -9.33 11.12 -4.09
N LEU A 195 -8.46 10.22 -3.62
CA LEU A 195 -8.81 8.84 -3.33
C LEU A 195 -9.53 8.74 -1.99
N HIS A 196 -10.77 8.32 -2.04
CA HIS A 196 -11.63 8.07 -0.89
C HIS A 196 -11.85 6.58 -0.66
N ILE A 197 -12.21 6.24 0.57
CA ILE A 197 -12.63 4.88 0.94
C ILE A 197 -14.03 4.93 1.54
N GLY A 198 -14.87 3.97 1.15
CA GLY A 198 -16.22 3.80 1.67
C GLY A 198 -16.33 2.76 2.80
N PRO A 199 -17.54 2.49 3.29
CA PRO A 199 -17.82 1.47 4.30
C PRO A 199 -18.02 0.07 3.70
N GLY A 200 -17.93 -0.07 2.38
CA GLY A 200 -18.23 -1.28 1.62
C GLY A 200 -17.18 -2.39 1.74
N PRO A 201 -17.25 -3.41 0.87
CA PRO A 201 -16.28 -4.51 0.82
C PRO A 201 -14.89 -4.03 0.43
N LEU A 202 -13.89 -4.88 0.65
CA LEU A 202 -12.53 -4.68 0.15
C LEU A 202 -12.45 -5.02 -1.34
N TYR A 203 -11.77 -4.18 -2.10
CA TYR A 203 -11.43 -4.40 -3.50
C TYR A 203 -9.93 -4.27 -3.70
N ASN A 204 -9.35 -5.18 -4.46
CA ASN A 204 -8.01 -4.98 -5.02
C ASN A 204 -8.17 -4.06 -6.25
N SER A 205 -7.55 -2.90 -6.20
CA SER A 205 -7.78 -1.83 -7.19
C SER A 205 -6.49 -1.17 -7.61
N SER A 206 -6.39 -0.79 -8.87
CA SER A 206 -5.29 -0.02 -9.43
C SER A 206 -5.78 1.36 -9.87
N LEU A 207 -4.93 2.38 -9.73
CA LEU A 207 -5.17 3.73 -10.20
C LEU A 207 -4.13 4.11 -11.25
N VAL A 208 -4.55 5.02 -12.15
CA VAL A 208 -3.66 5.68 -13.09
C VAL A 208 -3.47 7.12 -12.65
N PHE A 209 -2.24 7.58 -12.61
CA PHE A 209 -1.88 8.96 -12.33
C PHE A 209 -1.32 9.62 -13.59
N SER A 210 -1.79 10.84 -13.89
CA SER A 210 -1.22 11.68 -14.95
C SER A 210 0.11 12.30 -14.53
N SER A 211 0.80 12.90 -15.49
CA SER A 211 2.09 13.56 -15.26
C SER A 211 2.03 14.80 -14.35
N ASP A 212 0.85 15.26 -13.99
CA ASP A 212 0.64 16.31 -12.96
C ASP A 212 0.47 15.72 -11.55
N GLY A 213 0.41 14.39 -11.43
CA GLY A 213 0.25 13.66 -10.18
C GLY A 213 -1.19 13.44 -9.74
N LEU A 214 -2.16 13.84 -10.54
CA LEU A 214 -3.57 13.61 -10.25
C LEU A 214 -4.06 12.26 -10.79
N PRO A 215 -4.97 11.57 -10.09
CA PRO A 215 -5.55 10.34 -10.59
C PRO A 215 -6.44 10.61 -11.81
N ILE A 216 -6.38 9.72 -12.81
CA ILE A 216 -7.21 9.74 -14.00
C ILE A 216 -8.29 8.64 -13.89
N GLY A 217 -9.54 9.01 -14.04
CA GLY A 217 -10.67 8.09 -13.98
C GLY A 217 -10.96 7.56 -12.57
N GLN A 218 -11.59 6.39 -12.51
CA GLN A 218 -11.94 5.70 -11.27
C GLN A 218 -11.02 4.50 -11.03
N PRO A 219 -10.89 4.01 -9.77
CA PRO A 219 -10.09 2.83 -9.48
C PRO A 219 -10.55 1.61 -10.29
N GLN A 220 -9.62 0.98 -11.02
CA GLN A 220 -9.88 -0.26 -11.74
C GLN A 220 -9.84 -1.43 -10.75
N ARG A 221 -10.96 -2.09 -10.53
CA ARG A 221 -11.11 -3.17 -9.55
C ARG A 221 -10.88 -4.52 -10.21
N GLN A 222 -10.21 -5.42 -9.49
CA GLN A 222 -9.93 -6.79 -9.94
C GLN A 222 -11.23 -7.57 -10.19
N LEU A 223 -11.33 -8.20 -11.38
CA LEU A 223 -12.50 -9.00 -11.78
C LEU A 223 -12.40 -10.44 -11.23
N TYR A 224 -11.21 -11.01 -11.25
CA TYR A 224 -10.98 -12.43 -10.98
C TYR A 224 -9.96 -12.59 -9.84
N PRO A 225 -10.35 -12.33 -8.56
CA PRO A 225 -9.50 -12.63 -7.43
C PRO A 225 -9.15 -14.11 -7.37
N THR A 226 -7.96 -14.43 -6.89
CA THR A 226 -7.54 -15.82 -6.62
C THR A 226 -8.45 -16.48 -5.59
N PHE A 227 -8.38 -17.80 -5.46
CA PHE A 227 -9.18 -18.54 -4.48
C PHE A 227 -8.96 -18.05 -3.05
N ALA A 228 -7.71 -17.76 -2.68
CA ALA A 228 -7.37 -17.23 -1.36
C ALA A 228 -7.92 -15.81 -1.13
N GLU A 229 -7.79 -14.94 -2.12
CA GLU A 229 -8.25 -13.55 -2.04
C GLU A 229 -9.77 -13.42 -1.93
N ARG A 230 -10.55 -14.33 -2.50
CA ARG A 230 -12.02 -14.33 -2.43
C ARG A 230 -12.57 -14.38 -1.00
N ASN A 231 -11.75 -14.74 -0.03
CA ASN A 231 -12.14 -14.73 1.38
C ASN A 231 -12.28 -13.30 1.94
N TYR A 232 -11.65 -12.29 1.32
CA TYR A 232 -11.66 -10.92 1.79
C TYR A 232 -11.78 -9.87 0.67
N ILE A 233 -11.48 -10.21 -0.59
CA ILE A 233 -11.64 -9.32 -1.75
C ILE A 233 -12.94 -9.60 -2.48
N GLN A 234 -13.73 -8.56 -2.69
CA GLN A 234 -14.92 -8.59 -3.52
C GLN A 234 -14.52 -8.46 -5.00
N PRO A 235 -14.89 -9.42 -5.89
CA PRO A 235 -14.68 -9.27 -7.32
C PRO A 235 -15.53 -8.11 -7.88
N ALA A 236 -14.98 -7.41 -8.84
CA ALA A 236 -15.71 -6.40 -9.60
C ALA A 236 -16.58 -7.05 -10.70
N THR A 237 -17.50 -6.28 -11.26
CA THR A 237 -18.26 -6.67 -12.47
C THR A 237 -17.53 -6.17 -13.72
N GLN A 238 -17.70 -6.83 -14.86
CA GLN A 238 -17.12 -6.39 -16.14
C GLN A 238 -17.55 -4.98 -16.55
N ALA A 239 -18.75 -4.57 -16.19
CA ALA A 239 -19.25 -3.22 -16.43
C ALA A 239 -18.50 -2.11 -15.66
N ALA A 240 -17.65 -2.49 -14.68
CA ALA A 240 -16.82 -1.55 -13.93
C ALA A 240 -15.45 -1.27 -14.58
N LEU A 241 -15.14 -1.88 -15.72
CA LEU A 241 -13.91 -1.58 -16.46
C LEU A 241 -14.07 -0.27 -17.22
N ASN A 242 -13.13 0.62 -17.05
CA ASN A 242 -13.12 1.91 -17.74
C ASN A 242 -11.83 2.05 -18.56
N VAL A 243 -11.98 2.64 -19.75
CA VAL A 243 -10.84 3.09 -20.55
C VAL A 243 -10.38 4.45 -19.98
N VAL A 244 -9.10 4.65 -19.96
CA VAL A 244 -8.47 5.89 -19.47
C VAL A 244 -7.67 6.49 -20.61
N ASP A 245 -7.96 7.74 -20.94
CA ASP A 245 -7.22 8.49 -21.94
C ASP A 245 -5.86 8.94 -21.37
N THR A 246 -4.80 8.69 -22.13
CA THR A 246 -3.41 9.07 -21.78
C THR A 246 -2.76 9.81 -22.95
N PRO A 247 -1.61 10.49 -22.75
CA PRO A 247 -0.87 11.09 -23.86
C PRO A 247 -0.41 10.11 -24.94
N ALA A 248 -0.38 8.81 -24.62
CA ALA A 248 -0.03 7.74 -25.55
C ALA A 248 -1.24 7.22 -26.37
N GLY A 249 -2.47 7.56 -25.96
CA GLY A 249 -3.73 7.14 -26.57
C GLY A 249 -4.72 6.63 -25.55
#